data_27f010f77d8bfc76b63c82534a9be949
#
_entry.id   27f010f77d8bfc76b63c82534a9be949
#
_cell.length_a   1.000
_cell.length_b   1.000
_cell.length_c   1.000
_cell.angle_alpha   90.00
_cell.angle_beta   90.00
_cell.angle_gamma   90.00
#
_symmetry.space_group_name_H-M   'P 1'
#
loop_
_entity.id
_entity.type
_entity.pdbx_description
1 polymer ?
#
loop_
_entity_poly.entity_id
_entity_poly.type
_entity_poly.pdbx_seq_one_letter_code
_entity_poly.pdbx_strand_id
1 'polypeptide(L)'
;MSDDAKALNRALRGTLWPALKAHGFTFRTDRVAWRYAGDDIDVVELQAVGQHAEAVGCPPLSLSVYVAAYPRFLPREPGIPVRDGRLRPHYWDCDPFRRSLHKTLSQPWFRPFSEQRDRRLLPSLRLHREALSKLIDRTAHDRPDIWYMRDDGSNVDENLRDLTTVVL
;
A
#
# COMPACT_ATOMS: atom_id res chain seq x y z
N MET A 1 -1.65 17.89 -3.32
CA MET A 1 -2.15 16.53 -3.62
C MET A 1 -2.59 16.52 -5.07
N SER A 2 -2.06 15.63 -5.89
CA SER A 2 -2.41 15.53 -7.31
C SER A 2 -3.89 15.13 -7.48
N ASP A 3 -4.47 15.42 -8.65
CA ASP A 3 -5.87 15.06 -8.92
C ASP A 3 -6.08 13.56 -8.93
N ASP A 4 -5.07 12.81 -9.36
CA ASP A 4 -5.07 11.34 -9.32
C ASP A 4 -5.13 10.79 -7.88
N ALA A 5 -4.39 11.40 -6.95
CA ALA A 5 -4.45 11.02 -5.54
C ALA A 5 -5.83 11.32 -4.92
N LYS A 6 -6.51 12.38 -5.38
CA LYS A 6 -7.89 12.67 -4.97
C LYS A 6 -8.86 11.64 -5.54
N ALA A 7 -8.69 11.24 -6.81
CA ALA A 7 -9.50 10.22 -7.44
C ALA A 7 -9.36 8.86 -6.73
N LEU A 8 -8.13 8.42 -6.46
CA LEU A 8 -7.88 7.20 -5.68
C LEU A 8 -8.51 7.27 -4.29
N ASN A 9 -8.35 8.38 -3.57
CA ASN A 9 -8.96 8.54 -2.25
C ASN A 9 -10.49 8.50 -2.30
N ARG A 10 -11.10 9.04 -3.37
CA ARG A 10 -12.55 8.95 -3.58
C ARG A 10 -12.98 7.51 -3.81
N ALA A 11 -12.29 6.77 -4.65
CA ALA A 11 -12.58 5.37 -4.92
C ALA A 11 -12.43 4.49 -3.67
N LEU A 12 -11.36 4.69 -2.87
CA LEU A 12 -11.18 4.03 -1.58
C LEU A 12 -12.35 4.30 -0.62
N ARG A 13 -12.85 5.55 -0.59
CA ARG A 13 -14.01 5.93 0.26
C ARG A 13 -15.30 5.27 -0.21
N GLY A 14 -15.44 5.01 -1.49
CA GLY A 14 -16.62 4.37 -2.06
C GLY A 14 -16.64 2.84 -1.96
N THR A 15 -15.48 2.21 -1.86
CA THR A 15 -15.36 0.75 -1.98
C THR A 15 -14.73 0.12 -0.72
N LEU A 16 -13.44 0.33 -0.49
CA LEU A 16 -12.70 -0.39 0.55
C LEU A 16 -13.12 0.01 1.98
N TRP A 17 -13.21 1.32 2.24
CA TRP A 17 -13.50 1.78 3.60
C TRP A 17 -14.89 1.38 4.12
N PRO A 18 -15.96 1.39 3.33
CA PRO A 18 -17.26 0.85 3.75
C PRO A 18 -17.19 -0.64 4.07
N ALA A 19 -16.48 -1.43 3.26
CA ALA A 19 -16.30 -2.85 3.47
C ALA A 19 -15.53 -3.14 4.77
N LEU A 20 -14.40 -2.47 4.99
CA LEU A 20 -13.64 -2.58 6.24
C LEU A 20 -14.46 -2.15 7.46
N LYS A 21 -15.27 -1.08 7.33
CA LYS A 21 -16.16 -0.63 8.41
C LYS A 21 -17.17 -1.70 8.79
N ALA A 22 -17.76 -2.40 7.82
CA ALA A 22 -18.67 -3.52 8.05
C ALA A 22 -18.02 -4.69 8.82
N HIS A 23 -16.67 -4.82 8.72
CA HIS A 23 -15.86 -5.80 9.44
C HIS A 23 -15.21 -5.25 10.72
N GLY A 24 -15.72 -4.12 11.25
CA GLY A 24 -15.33 -3.59 12.55
C GLY A 24 -14.15 -2.61 12.54
N PHE A 25 -13.59 -2.27 11.39
CA PHE A 25 -12.56 -1.22 11.28
C PHE A 25 -13.21 0.17 11.35
N THR A 26 -13.53 0.61 12.56
CA THR A 26 -14.30 1.84 12.81
C THR A 26 -13.45 3.12 12.85
N PHE A 27 -12.13 2.98 13.02
CA PHE A 27 -11.18 4.08 13.07
C PHE A 27 -10.27 4.03 11.85
N ARG A 28 -10.07 5.17 11.19
CA ARG A 28 -9.22 5.24 10.01
C ARG A 28 -8.66 6.63 9.73
N THR A 29 -7.61 6.64 8.93
CA THR A 29 -7.14 7.78 8.15
C THR A 29 -7.44 7.56 6.66
N ASP A 30 -6.81 8.33 5.79
CA ASP A 30 -6.89 8.09 4.33
C ASP A 30 -6.07 6.85 3.90
N ARG A 31 -5.22 6.28 4.77
CA ARG A 31 -4.30 5.18 4.43
C ARG A 31 -4.28 4.03 5.43
N VAL A 32 -4.75 4.22 6.63
CA VAL A 32 -4.69 3.20 7.69
C VAL A 32 -6.06 3.05 8.32
N ALA A 33 -6.47 1.80 8.57
CA ALA A 33 -7.66 1.48 9.34
C ALA A 33 -7.30 0.58 10.52
N TRP A 34 -8.01 0.76 11.63
CA TRP A 34 -7.83 0.00 12.87
C TRP A 34 -9.13 -0.62 13.33
N ARG A 35 -9.04 -1.88 13.78
CA ARG A 35 -10.09 -2.59 14.50
C ARG A 35 -9.55 -2.98 15.87
N TYR A 36 -10.25 -2.58 16.93
CA TYR A 36 -9.89 -2.94 18.30
C TYR A 36 -10.70 -4.17 18.69
N ALA A 37 -10.08 -5.33 18.72
CA ALA A 37 -10.70 -6.63 18.97
C ALA A 37 -10.03 -7.31 20.16
N GLY A 38 -10.72 -7.34 21.30
CA GLY A 38 -10.16 -7.94 22.53
C GLY A 38 -8.83 -7.29 22.92
N ASP A 39 -7.79 -8.12 23.02
CA ASP A 39 -6.44 -7.70 23.40
C ASP A 39 -5.55 -7.31 22.21
N ASP A 40 -6.12 -7.26 21.00
CA ASP A 40 -5.37 -6.94 19.78
C ASP A 40 -5.91 -5.67 19.12
N ILE A 41 -5.05 -5.04 18.33
CA ILE A 41 -5.42 -3.98 17.39
C ILE A 41 -5.06 -4.48 15.99
N ASP A 42 -6.08 -4.83 15.20
CA ASP A 42 -5.85 -5.16 13.80
C ASP A 42 -5.62 -3.89 12.98
N VAL A 43 -4.67 -3.95 12.08
CA VAL A 43 -4.24 -2.85 11.24
C VAL A 43 -4.32 -3.26 9.78
N VAL A 44 -4.95 -2.42 8.96
CA VAL A 44 -4.86 -2.47 7.49
C VAL A 44 -4.25 -1.17 7.04
N GLU A 45 -3.10 -1.24 6.38
CA GLU A 45 -2.37 -0.05 5.91
C GLU A 45 -2.09 -0.14 4.42
N LEU A 46 -2.47 0.93 3.69
CA LEU A 46 -2.20 1.10 2.27
C LEU A 46 -1.00 2.01 2.08
N GLN A 47 0.00 1.51 1.38
CA GLN A 47 1.15 2.31 0.99
C GLN A 47 1.12 2.58 -0.51
N ALA A 48 1.02 3.85 -0.89
CA ALA A 48 1.29 4.24 -2.26
C ALA A 48 2.79 4.07 -2.54
N VAL A 49 3.12 3.45 -3.65
CA VAL A 49 4.52 3.21 -4.04
C VAL A 49 5.29 4.53 -4.24
N GLY A 50 4.59 5.62 -4.60
CA GLY A 50 5.07 7.00 -4.56
C GLY A 50 6.41 7.21 -5.28
N GLN A 51 7.41 7.70 -4.55
CA GLN A 51 8.75 7.95 -5.09
C GLN A 51 9.46 6.67 -5.57
N HIS A 52 9.16 5.52 -4.97
CA HIS A 52 9.72 4.23 -5.38
C HIS A 52 9.09 3.71 -6.67
N ALA A 53 7.91 4.23 -7.07
CA ALA A 53 7.24 3.83 -8.30
C ALA A 53 8.14 3.94 -9.52
N GLU A 54 8.90 5.02 -9.62
CA GLU A 54 9.84 5.21 -10.73
C GLU A 54 11.01 4.22 -10.68
N ALA A 55 11.49 3.89 -9.47
CA ALA A 55 12.58 2.94 -9.29
C ALA A 55 12.19 1.51 -9.66
N VAL A 56 10.94 1.12 -9.38
CA VAL A 56 10.41 -0.23 -9.70
C VAL A 56 9.63 -0.27 -11.02
N GLY A 57 9.52 0.85 -11.72
CA GLY A 57 8.88 0.94 -13.04
C GLY A 57 7.36 0.83 -13.03
N CYS A 58 6.68 1.14 -11.92
CA CYS A 58 5.23 1.12 -11.83
C CYS A 58 4.63 2.54 -11.78
N PRO A 59 3.32 2.71 -12.03
CA PRO A 59 2.66 4.00 -11.87
C PRO A 59 2.68 4.51 -10.44
N PRO A 60 2.76 5.83 -10.22
CA PRO A 60 2.91 6.43 -8.89
C PRO A 60 1.77 6.15 -7.91
N LEU A 61 0.57 5.85 -8.41
CA LEU A 61 -0.61 5.54 -7.59
C LEU A 61 -0.74 4.06 -7.25
N SER A 62 0.17 3.21 -7.74
CA SER A 62 0.19 1.80 -7.38
C SER A 62 0.29 1.61 -5.87
N LEU A 63 -0.41 0.61 -5.35
CA LEU A 63 -0.56 0.37 -3.93
C LEU A 63 0.07 -0.96 -3.51
N SER A 64 0.76 -0.93 -2.37
CA SER A 64 0.99 -2.12 -1.55
C SER A 64 0.11 -2.07 -0.32
N VAL A 65 -0.32 -3.23 0.16
CA VAL A 65 -1.20 -3.34 1.32
C VAL A 65 -0.63 -4.29 2.34
N TYR A 66 -0.66 -3.84 3.57
CA TYR A 66 -0.19 -4.60 4.72
C TYR A 66 -1.34 -4.84 5.69
N VAL A 67 -1.40 -6.05 6.22
CA VAL A 67 -2.23 -6.38 7.37
C VAL A 67 -1.35 -6.75 8.53
N ALA A 68 -1.75 -6.36 9.74
CA ALA A 68 -0.97 -6.60 10.93
C ALA A 68 -1.88 -6.69 12.16
N ALA A 69 -1.36 -7.31 13.22
CA ALA A 69 -1.98 -7.30 14.54
C ALA A 69 -1.00 -6.75 15.57
N TYR A 70 -1.42 -5.80 16.39
CA TYR A 70 -0.65 -5.26 17.50
C TYR A 70 -1.22 -5.80 18.82
N PRO A 71 -0.51 -6.72 19.51
CA PRO A 71 -0.95 -7.26 20.78
C PRO A 71 -0.83 -6.20 21.89
N ARG A 72 -1.96 -5.80 22.51
CA ARG A 72 -1.98 -4.75 23.54
C ARG A 72 -1.42 -5.20 24.89
N PHE A 73 -1.26 -6.51 25.09
CA PHE A 73 -0.63 -7.07 26.30
C PHE A 73 0.90 -6.92 26.30
N LEU A 74 1.51 -6.63 25.13
CA LEU A 74 2.93 -6.33 25.07
C LEU A 74 3.22 -4.93 25.64
N PRO A 75 4.41 -4.74 26.26
CA PRO A 75 4.84 -3.41 26.67
C PRO A 75 4.77 -2.44 25.50
N ARG A 76 4.18 -1.28 25.74
CA ARG A 76 4.06 -0.24 24.72
C ARG A 76 5.44 0.25 24.31
N GLU A 77 5.73 0.15 23.00
CA GLU A 77 6.92 0.76 22.44
C GLU A 77 6.80 2.30 22.43
N PRO A 78 7.89 3.01 22.77
CA PRO A 78 7.92 4.46 22.64
C PRO A 78 7.69 4.88 21.18
N GLY A 79 6.85 5.90 20.97
CA GLY A 79 6.63 6.47 19.64
C GLY A 79 5.33 6.05 18.97
N ILE A 80 4.64 4.99 19.41
CA ILE A 80 3.34 4.64 18.84
C ILE A 80 2.32 5.75 19.13
N PRO A 81 1.68 6.34 18.10
CA PRO A 81 0.75 7.44 18.29
C PRO A 81 -0.47 7.05 19.12
N VAL A 82 -0.90 7.96 19.99
CA VAL A 82 -2.19 7.88 20.68
C VAL A 82 -3.07 9.03 20.23
N ARG A 83 -4.28 8.72 19.79
CA ARG A 83 -5.30 9.72 19.47
C ARG A 83 -6.63 9.31 20.09
N ASP A 84 -7.33 10.27 20.70
CA ASP A 84 -8.60 10.04 21.38
C ASP A 84 -8.51 8.90 22.43
N GLY A 85 -7.38 8.84 23.17
CA GLY A 85 -7.12 7.81 24.17
C GLY A 85 -6.81 6.41 23.60
N ARG A 86 -6.63 6.26 22.30
CA ARG A 86 -6.40 4.96 21.64
C ARG A 86 -5.05 4.90 20.95
N LEU A 87 -4.36 3.79 21.11
CA LEU A 87 -3.15 3.46 20.35
C LEU A 87 -3.50 3.33 18.87
N ARG A 88 -2.64 3.89 18.02
CA ARG A 88 -2.78 3.78 16.55
C ARG A 88 -1.46 3.30 15.94
N PRO A 89 -1.14 2.00 16.12
CA PRO A 89 0.07 1.44 15.55
C PRO A 89 0.01 1.46 14.01
N HIS A 90 1.15 1.64 13.38
CA HIS A 90 1.37 1.34 11.98
C HIS A 90 1.74 -0.12 11.81
N TYR A 91 1.71 -0.64 10.57
CA TYR A 91 2.03 -2.05 10.30
C TYR A 91 3.48 -2.40 10.74
N TRP A 92 4.40 -1.46 10.67
CA TRP A 92 5.80 -1.68 11.12
C TRP A 92 5.96 -1.77 12.64
N ASP A 93 5.01 -1.22 13.40
CA ASP A 93 4.98 -1.33 14.87
C ASP A 93 4.47 -2.71 15.32
N CYS A 94 4.01 -3.55 14.38
CA CYS A 94 3.36 -4.83 14.64
C CYS A 94 4.28 -6.04 14.36
N ASP A 95 5.58 -5.86 14.27
CA ASP A 95 6.51 -6.96 14.04
C ASP A 95 6.54 -7.93 15.25
N PRO A 96 6.48 -9.27 15.07
CA PRO A 96 6.48 -10.02 13.80
C PRO A 96 5.09 -10.28 13.19
N PHE A 97 4.02 -9.73 13.72
CA PHE A 97 2.63 -10.03 13.35
C PHE A 97 2.13 -9.20 12.16
N ARG A 98 2.96 -9.02 11.16
CA ARG A 98 2.63 -8.28 9.93
C ARG A 98 2.92 -9.09 8.68
N ARG A 99 2.14 -8.83 7.63
CA ARG A 99 2.39 -9.39 6.30
C ARG A 99 1.92 -8.42 5.20
N SER A 100 2.57 -8.47 4.05
CA SER A 100 2.02 -7.90 2.82
C SER A 100 0.91 -8.80 2.27
N LEU A 101 -0.11 -8.21 1.70
CA LEU A 101 -1.13 -8.94 0.95
C LEU A 101 -0.68 -9.12 -0.50
N HIS A 102 -1.21 -10.17 -1.14
CA HIS A 102 -0.96 -10.47 -2.54
C HIS A 102 -2.27 -10.35 -3.32
N LYS A 103 -2.24 -9.66 -4.44
CA LYS A 103 -3.37 -9.59 -5.36
C LYS A 103 -3.65 -10.94 -6.00
N THR A 104 -4.88 -11.15 -6.42
CA THR A 104 -5.27 -12.31 -7.22
C THR A 104 -5.24 -12.03 -8.72
N LEU A 105 -5.21 -10.76 -9.09
CA LEU A 105 -5.14 -10.31 -10.48
C LEU A 105 -3.76 -10.57 -11.09
N SER A 106 -3.73 -11.11 -12.30
CA SER A 106 -2.53 -11.10 -13.12
C SER A 106 -2.43 -9.76 -13.84
N GLN A 107 -1.43 -8.98 -13.47
CA GLN A 107 -1.22 -7.62 -13.98
C GLN A 107 0.24 -7.43 -14.40
N PRO A 108 0.70 -8.09 -15.48
CA PRO A 108 2.03 -7.83 -15.98
C PRO A 108 2.14 -6.35 -16.36
N TRP A 109 3.11 -5.70 -15.78
CA TRP A 109 3.34 -4.28 -15.99
C TRP A 109 4.65 -4.07 -16.73
N PHE A 110 4.57 -3.35 -17.83
CA PHE A 110 5.73 -2.89 -18.57
C PHE A 110 5.75 -1.37 -18.62
N ARG A 111 6.82 -0.79 -18.13
CA ARG A 111 7.10 0.62 -18.32
C ARG A 111 8.53 0.79 -18.76
N PRO A 112 8.75 1.24 -20.01
CA PRO A 112 10.09 1.54 -20.45
C PRO A 112 10.68 2.65 -19.58
N PHE A 113 11.88 2.43 -19.09
CA PHE A 113 12.63 3.43 -18.38
C PHE A 113 13.04 4.54 -19.35
N SER A 114 12.62 5.78 -19.12
CA SER A 114 13.07 6.92 -19.93
C SER A 114 14.28 7.57 -19.30
N GLU A 115 15.26 7.99 -20.12
CA GLU A 115 16.44 8.72 -19.66
C GLU A 115 16.09 10.01 -18.91
N GLN A 116 15.01 10.69 -19.30
CA GLN A 116 14.56 11.91 -18.63
C GLN A 116 14.10 11.67 -17.19
N ARG A 117 13.47 10.53 -16.92
CA ARG A 117 13.09 10.15 -15.55
C ARG A 117 14.28 9.72 -14.73
N ASP A 118 15.25 9.04 -15.35
CA ASP A 118 16.49 8.62 -14.67
C ASP A 118 17.28 9.78 -14.13
N ARG A 119 17.31 10.90 -14.85
CA ARG A 119 18.03 12.12 -14.41
C ARG A 119 17.43 12.78 -13.18
N ARG A 120 16.13 12.53 -12.90
CA ARG A 120 15.41 13.08 -11.74
C ARG A 120 15.47 12.20 -10.50
N LEU A 121 15.90 10.95 -10.65
CA LEU A 121 16.01 10.05 -9.50
C LEU A 121 17.19 10.46 -8.62
N LEU A 122 16.97 10.36 -7.30
CA LEU A 122 18.05 10.47 -6.33
C LEU A 122 19.14 9.41 -6.62
N PRO A 123 20.44 9.69 -6.39
CA PRO A 123 21.50 8.72 -6.67
C PRO A 123 21.28 7.34 -6.05
N SER A 124 20.75 7.28 -4.82
CA SER A 124 20.41 6.02 -4.13
C SER A 124 19.32 5.22 -4.84
N LEU A 125 18.28 5.89 -5.35
CA LEU A 125 17.20 5.25 -6.10
C LEU A 125 17.67 4.78 -7.47
N ARG A 126 18.62 5.51 -8.08
CA ARG A 126 19.24 5.11 -9.36
C ARG A 126 20.03 3.81 -9.22
N LEU A 127 20.88 3.70 -8.17
CA LEU A 127 21.62 2.48 -7.89
C LEU A 127 20.70 1.29 -7.59
N HIS A 128 19.66 1.50 -6.80
CA HIS A 128 18.67 0.49 -6.51
C HIS A 128 17.96 0.00 -7.78
N ARG A 129 17.59 0.90 -8.66
CA ARG A 129 17.01 0.60 -9.97
C ARG A 129 17.94 -0.18 -10.88
N GLU A 130 19.23 0.21 -10.96
CA GLU A 130 20.23 -0.51 -11.72
C GLU A 130 20.40 -1.95 -11.22
N ALA A 131 20.40 -2.15 -9.90
CA ALA A 131 20.42 -3.48 -9.30
C ALA A 131 19.17 -4.29 -9.65
N LEU A 132 17.99 -3.72 -9.51
CA LEU A 132 16.72 -4.37 -9.86
C LEU A 132 16.63 -4.69 -11.35
N SER A 133 17.10 -3.80 -12.23
CA SER A 133 17.06 -4.01 -13.68
C SER A 133 17.92 -5.17 -14.18
N LYS A 134 18.87 -5.63 -13.34
CA LYS A 134 19.68 -6.84 -13.61
C LYS A 134 18.98 -8.12 -13.19
N LEU A 135 18.04 -8.02 -12.24
CA LEU A 135 17.35 -9.16 -11.64
C LEU A 135 15.97 -9.42 -12.25
N ILE A 136 15.35 -8.40 -12.83
CA ILE A 136 13.99 -8.45 -13.36
C ILE A 136 14.06 -8.32 -14.88
N ASP A 137 13.29 -9.17 -15.59
CA ASP A 137 13.08 -8.98 -17.03
C ASP A 137 12.55 -7.57 -17.27
N ARG A 138 13.26 -6.80 -18.08
CA ARG A 138 12.95 -5.40 -18.38
C ARG A 138 11.66 -5.22 -19.19
N THR A 139 11.12 -6.29 -19.71
CA THR A 139 9.96 -6.23 -20.61
C THR A 139 8.63 -6.31 -19.90
N ALA A 140 8.53 -7.07 -18.82
CA ALA A 140 7.33 -7.14 -18.01
C ALA A 140 7.67 -7.63 -16.59
N HIS A 141 7.01 -7.09 -15.59
CA HIS A 141 7.05 -7.64 -14.25
C HIS A 141 5.64 -7.63 -13.65
N ASP A 142 5.36 -8.64 -12.84
CA ASP A 142 4.10 -8.77 -12.12
C ASP A 142 4.38 -9.12 -10.65
N ARG A 143 4.59 -8.12 -9.84
CA ARG A 143 4.79 -8.30 -8.40
C ARG A 143 3.44 -8.61 -7.74
N PRO A 144 3.34 -9.71 -6.99
CA PRO A 144 2.08 -10.11 -6.38
C PRO A 144 1.61 -9.14 -5.27
N ASP A 145 2.54 -8.43 -4.66
CA ASP A 145 2.30 -7.50 -3.55
C ASP A 145 2.00 -6.06 -3.99
N ILE A 146 1.87 -5.80 -5.31
CA ILE A 146 1.58 -4.46 -5.86
C ILE A 146 0.36 -4.51 -6.77
N TRP A 147 -0.65 -3.72 -6.44
CA TRP A 147 -1.77 -3.38 -7.33
C TRP A 147 -1.35 -2.22 -8.22
N TYR A 148 -1.10 -2.52 -9.50
CA TYR A 148 -0.67 -1.53 -10.47
C TYR A 148 -1.85 -0.67 -10.93
N MET A 149 -1.82 0.62 -10.58
CA MET A 149 -2.83 1.60 -11.00
C MET A 149 -2.37 2.28 -12.28
N ARG A 150 -3.19 2.25 -13.33
CA ARG A 150 -2.88 2.97 -14.57
C ARG A 150 -2.89 4.47 -14.36
N ASP A 151 -2.08 5.21 -15.13
CA ASP A 151 -1.98 6.66 -15.02
C ASP A 151 -3.32 7.35 -15.35
N ASP A 152 -4.17 6.75 -16.19
CA ASP A 152 -5.52 7.23 -16.53
C ASP A 152 -6.61 6.82 -15.52
N GLY A 153 -6.26 6.05 -14.51
CA GLY A 153 -7.19 5.57 -13.48
C GLY A 153 -8.17 4.49 -13.96
N SER A 154 -8.07 4.01 -15.20
CA SER A 154 -9.07 3.11 -15.81
C SER A 154 -9.23 1.77 -15.12
N ASN A 155 -8.26 1.32 -14.31
CA ASN A 155 -8.30 0.05 -13.59
C ASN A 155 -8.42 0.20 -12.06
N VAL A 156 -8.72 1.38 -11.55
CA VAL A 156 -8.82 1.62 -10.11
C VAL A 156 -9.92 0.75 -9.48
N ASP A 157 -11.09 0.68 -10.10
CA ASP A 157 -12.23 -0.08 -9.55
C ASP A 157 -11.98 -1.59 -9.55
N GLU A 158 -11.31 -2.12 -10.55
CA GLU A 158 -10.92 -3.53 -10.63
C GLU A 158 -9.94 -3.86 -9.49
N ASN A 159 -8.89 -3.06 -9.36
CA ASN A 159 -7.88 -3.22 -8.31
C ASN A 159 -8.49 -3.12 -6.91
N LEU A 160 -9.41 -2.18 -6.68
CA LEU A 160 -10.04 -2.04 -5.36
C LEU A 160 -11.02 -3.16 -5.05
N ARG A 161 -11.66 -3.76 -6.04
CA ARG A 161 -12.48 -4.97 -5.83
C ARG A 161 -11.61 -6.15 -5.43
N ASP A 162 -10.54 -6.43 -6.15
CA ASP A 162 -9.57 -7.48 -5.81
C ASP A 162 -8.98 -7.26 -4.42
N LEU A 163 -8.50 -6.04 -4.15
CA LEU A 163 -7.98 -5.65 -2.85
C LEU A 163 -8.99 -5.91 -1.72
N THR A 164 -10.24 -5.51 -1.92
CA THR A 164 -11.29 -5.69 -0.92
C THR A 164 -11.53 -7.18 -0.65
N THR A 165 -11.51 -8.01 -1.68
CA THR A 165 -11.65 -9.47 -1.55
C THR A 165 -10.48 -10.10 -0.79
N VAL A 166 -9.28 -9.60 -0.99
CA VAL A 166 -8.07 -10.17 -0.37
C VAL A 166 -7.92 -9.72 1.09
N VAL A 167 -8.42 -8.54 1.44
CA VAL A 167 -8.32 -7.98 2.81
C VAL A 167 -9.35 -8.59 3.75
N LEU A 168 -10.52 -8.98 3.25
CA LEU A 168 -11.65 -9.49 4.03
C LEU A 168 -11.69 -11.00 4.09
#